data_ec943d07735c5030b0be27b92a86a16e
#
_entry.id   ec943d07735c5030b0be27b92a86a16e
#
_cell.length_a   1.000
_cell.length_b   1.000
_cell.length_c   1.000
_cell.angle_alpha   90.00
_cell.angle_beta   90.00
_cell.angle_gamma   90.00
#
_symmetry.space_group_name_H-M   'P 1'
#
loop_
_entity.id
_entity.type
_entity.pdbx_description
1 polymer ?
#
loop_
_entity_poly.entity_id
_entity_poly.type
_entity_poly.pdbx_seq_one_letter_code
_entity_poly.pdbx_strand_id
1 'polypeptide(L)'
;MPTFKYAKLVRDNIWRWHEECGHTVIGQKLHGASLQKRLSEKLHEEVDEVGAALSREELIEEIADIRQVLDDLCVEADISEAEVVASRAKKLAKKGGFRNGCYIETVTIPSEDDEWAQYCRKSPEKYPEVIGE
;
A
#
# COMPACT_ATOMS: atom_id res chain seq x y z
N MET A 1 30.03 2.72 -22.55
CA MET A 1 28.57 2.68 -22.58
C MET A 1 28.02 2.62 -21.15
N PRO A 2 27.31 3.67 -20.72
CA PRO A 2 26.79 3.68 -19.34
C PRO A 2 25.65 2.69 -19.14
N THR A 3 25.63 2.04 -17.97
CA THR A 3 24.57 1.12 -17.56
C THR A 3 24.03 1.57 -16.21
N PHE A 4 22.72 1.65 -16.09
CA PHE A 4 22.05 2.09 -14.86
C PHE A 4 21.22 0.95 -14.29
N LYS A 5 21.29 0.76 -12.97
CA LYS A 5 20.53 -0.25 -12.27
C LYS A 5 19.14 0.30 -11.94
N TYR A 6 18.10 -0.33 -12.49
CA TYR A 6 16.71 -0.02 -12.15
C TYR A 6 16.24 -0.89 -10.99
N ALA A 7 16.33 -2.20 -11.13
CA ALA A 7 15.94 -3.19 -10.11
C ALA A 7 14.56 -2.90 -9.50
N LYS A 8 13.60 -2.52 -10.35
CA LYS A 8 12.24 -2.16 -9.94
C LYS A 8 11.22 -2.44 -11.03
N LEU A 9 9.99 -2.62 -10.61
CA LEU A 9 8.86 -2.73 -11.53
C LEU A 9 8.63 -1.39 -12.21
N VAL A 10 8.42 -1.39 -13.51
CA VAL A 10 8.15 -0.19 -14.32
C VAL A 10 6.81 -0.36 -15.05
N ARG A 11 6.22 0.77 -15.46
CA ARG A 11 5.00 0.73 -16.28
C ARG A 11 5.29 0.07 -17.63
N ASP A 12 4.30 -0.61 -18.19
CA ASP A 12 4.46 -1.44 -19.38
C ASP A 12 5.12 -0.73 -20.57
N ASN A 13 4.71 0.52 -20.80
CA ASN A 13 5.23 1.28 -21.95
C ASN A 13 6.66 1.78 -21.78
N ILE A 14 7.18 1.78 -20.56
CA ILE A 14 8.57 2.22 -20.30
C ILE A 14 9.57 1.24 -20.90
N TRP A 15 9.33 -0.07 -20.79
CA TRP A 15 10.18 -1.09 -21.41
C TRP A 15 10.27 -0.85 -22.92
N ARG A 16 9.12 -0.73 -23.59
CA ARG A 16 9.05 -0.49 -25.04
C ARG A 16 9.70 0.82 -25.42
N TRP A 17 9.49 1.87 -24.65
CA TRP A 17 10.11 3.17 -24.90
C TRP A 17 11.64 3.07 -24.92
N HIS A 18 12.24 2.36 -23.97
CA HIS A 18 13.68 2.13 -23.96
C HIS A 18 14.14 1.42 -25.22
N GLU A 19 13.44 0.38 -25.63
CA GLU A 19 13.77 -0.36 -26.86
C GLU A 19 13.69 0.54 -28.09
N GLU A 20 12.66 1.34 -28.20
CA GLU A 20 12.48 2.32 -29.29
C GLU A 20 13.57 3.37 -29.31
N CYS A 21 14.15 3.72 -28.18
CA CYS A 21 15.29 4.63 -28.06
C CYS A 21 16.65 3.97 -28.36
N GLY A 22 16.66 2.68 -28.67
CA GLY A 22 17.89 1.93 -28.91
C GLY A 22 18.64 1.54 -27.62
N HIS A 23 17.98 1.64 -26.48
CA HIS A 23 18.54 1.20 -25.20
C HIS A 23 18.43 -0.32 -25.07
N THR A 24 19.44 -0.95 -24.47
CA THR A 24 19.39 -2.39 -24.17
C THR A 24 18.76 -2.59 -22.81
N VAL A 25 17.64 -3.31 -22.76
CA VAL A 25 16.94 -3.64 -21.52
C VAL A 25 17.22 -5.09 -21.15
N ILE A 26 17.70 -5.30 -19.94
CA ILE A 26 17.87 -6.63 -19.34
C ILE A 26 16.88 -6.75 -18.18
N GLY A 27 15.97 -7.69 -18.25
CA GLY A 27 14.95 -7.88 -17.24
C GLY A 27 14.02 -9.02 -17.55
N GLN A 28 12.90 -9.09 -16.83
CA GLN A 28 11.90 -10.15 -16.97
C GLN A 28 10.49 -9.56 -16.95
N LYS A 29 9.56 -10.25 -17.59
CA LYS A 29 8.12 -9.98 -17.43
C LYS A 29 7.58 -10.98 -16.43
N LEU A 30 7.15 -10.49 -15.28
CA LEU A 30 6.75 -11.31 -14.13
C LEU A 30 5.26 -11.63 -14.16
N HIS A 31 4.88 -12.74 -13.52
CA HIS A 31 3.50 -13.20 -13.36
C HIS A 31 3.32 -13.83 -11.98
N GLY A 32 2.05 -13.98 -11.56
CA GLY A 32 1.69 -14.70 -10.34
C GLY A 32 2.30 -14.11 -9.08
N ALA A 33 2.78 -14.98 -8.19
CA ALA A 33 3.31 -14.57 -6.89
C ALA A 33 4.51 -13.63 -7.00
N SER A 34 5.36 -13.81 -8.02
CA SER A 34 6.52 -12.93 -8.21
C SER A 34 6.10 -11.52 -8.61
N LEU A 35 5.06 -11.38 -9.43
CA LEU A 35 4.51 -10.08 -9.79
C LEU A 35 3.80 -9.43 -8.59
N GLN A 36 3.02 -10.20 -7.82
CA GLN A 36 2.37 -9.70 -6.60
C GLN A 36 3.38 -9.13 -5.61
N LYS A 37 4.50 -9.82 -5.44
CA LYS A 37 5.59 -9.35 -4.56
C LYS A 37 6.15 -8.01 -5.03
N ARG A 38 6.43 -7.88 -6.33
CA ARG A 38 6.97 -6.65 -6.89
C ARG A 38 5.96 -5.50 -6.90
N LEU A 39 4.67 -5.81 -7.09
CA LEU A 39 3.60 -4.82 -6.96
C LEU A 39 3.50 -4.28 -5.53
N SER A 40 3.65 -5.16 -4.52
CA SER A 40 3.68 -4.74 -3.12
C SER A 40 4.87 -3.82 -2.82
N GLU A 41 6.06 -4.15 -3.32
CA GLU A 41 7.25 -3.29 -3.21
C GLU A 41 7.04 -1.95 -3.91
N LYS A 42 6.42 -1.98 -5.09
CA LYS A 42 6.09 -0.76 -5.85
C LYS A 42 5.13 0.12 -5.08
N LEU A 43 4.13 -0.48 -4.43
CA LEU A 43 3.18 0.25 -3.60
C LEU A 43 3.89 1.00 -2.47
N HIS A 44 4.84 0.37 -1.79
CA HIS A 44 5.65 1.02 -0.74
C HIS A 44 6.45 2.19 -1.31
N GLU A 45 7.05 2.04 -2.48
CA GLU A 45 7.78 3.10 -3.17
C GLU A 45 6.87 4.32 -3.43
N GLU A 46 5.66 4.08 -3.99
CA GLU A 46 4.71 5.15 -4.29
C GLU A 46 4.15 5.82 -3.03
N VAL A 47 3.97 5.08 -1.95
CA VAL A 47 3.57 5.65 -0.65
C VAL A 47 4.62 6.63 -0.13
N ASP A 48 5.90 6.28 -0.25
CA ASP A 48 6.99 7.17 0.13
C ASP A 48 7.00 8.46 -0.73
N GLU A 49 6.69 8.31 -2.02
CA GLU A 49 6.57 9.45 -2.95
C GLU A 49 5.43 10.40 -2.55
N VAL A 50 4.31 9.87 -2.04
CA VAL A 50 3.21 10.70 -1.50
C VAL A 50 3.71 11.57 -0.36
N GLY A 51 4.48 11.00 0.56
CA GLY A 51 5.05 11.74 1.69
C GLY A 51 6.07 12.79 1.28
N ALA A 52 6.72 12.61 0.12
CA ALA A 52 7.75 13.50 -0.40
C ALA A 52 7.19 14.54 -1.40
N ALA A 53 5.92 14.49 -1.75
CA ALA A 53 5.31 15.39 -2.73
C ALA A 53 5.39 16.84 -2.25
N LEU A 54 5.89 17.73 -3.12
CA LEU A 54 6.09 19.15 -2.81
C LEU A 54 5.03 20.06 -3.41
N SER A 55 4.14 19.52 -4.23
CA SER A 55 3.08 20.28 -4.88
C SER A 55 1.79 19.46 -4.95
N ARG A 56 0.68 20.15 -5.21
CA ARG A 56 -0.61 19.51 -5.41
C ARG A 56 -0.58 18.59 -6.64
N GLU A 57 0.07 19.02 -7.71
CA GLU A 57 0.21 18.26 -8.96
C GLU A 57 0.99 16.97 -8.73
N GLU A 58 2.10 17.04 -8.01
CA GLU A 58 2.88 15.85 -7.65
C GLU A 58 2.05 14.88 -6.80
N LEU A 59 1.32 15.39 -5.82
CA LEU A 59 0.46 14.58 -4.96
C LEU A 59 -0.61 13.84 -5.77
N ILE A 60 -1.23 14.52 -6.74
CA ILE A 60 -2.22 13.90 -7.63
C ILE A 60 -1.58 12.76 -8.44
N GLU A 61 -0.40 12.99 -8.99
CA GLU A 61 0.32 11.97 -9.77
C GLU A 61 0.65 10.74 -8.91
N GLU A 62 1.14 10.96 -7.69
CA GLU A 62 1.49 9.86 -6.79
C GLU A 62 0.25 9.06 -6.33
N ILE A 63 -0.87 9.74 -6.07
CA ILE A 63 -2.13 9.06 -5.76
C ILE A 63 -2.60 8.23 -6.96
N ALA A 64 -2.47 8.76 -8.17
CA ALA A 64 -2.83 8.04 -9.40
C ALA A 64 -1.95 6.79 -9.55
N ASP A 65 -0.66 6.89 -9.28
CA ASP A 65 0.26 5.76 -9.32
C ASP A 65 -0.11 4.68 -8.31
N ILE A 66 -0.44 5.07 -7.07
CA ILE A 66 -0.88 4.14 -6.03
C ILE A 66 -2.14 3.38 -6.48
N ARG A 67 -3.12 4.09 -7.02
CA ARG A 67 -4.36 3.47 -7.50
C ARG A 67 -4.10 2.50 -8.63
N GLN A 68 -3.19 2.83 -9.55
CA GLN A 68 -2.82 1.93 -10.65
C GLN A 68 -2.16 0.66 -10.11
N VAL A 69 -1.22 0.78 -9.18
CA VAL A 69 -0.58 -0.38 -8.56
C VAL A 69 -1.60 -1.28 -7.86
N LEU A 70 -2.54 -0.69 -7.12
CA LEU A 70 -3.60 -1.43 -6.44
C LEU A 70 -4.51 -2.17 -7.43
N ASP A 71 -4.90 -1.51 -8.52
CA ASP A 71 -5.72 -2.13 -9.57
C ASP A 71 -5.02 -3.33 -10.19
N ASP A 72 -3.74 -3.19 -10.53
CA ASP A 72 -2.96 -4.27 -11.12
C ASP A 72 -2.73 -5.42 -10.14
N LEU A 73 -2.55 -5.11 -8.85
CA LEU A 73 -2.45 -6.11 -7.79
C LEU A 73 -3.76 -6.91 -7.68
N CYS A 74 -4.91 -6.24 -7.74
CA CYS A 74 -6.21 -6.90 -7.72
C CYS A 74 -6.36 -7.88 -8.89
N VAL A 75 -6.00 -7.46 -10.09
CA VAL A 75 -6.04 -8.33 -11.29
C VAL A 75 -5.18 -9.56 -11.07
N GLU A 76 -3.94 -9.38 -10.62
CA GLU A 76 -3.01 -10.50 -10.44
C GLU A 76 -3.42 -11.42 -9.29
N ALA A 77 -4.08 -10.91 -8.28
CA ALA A 77 -4.60 -11.68 -7.16
C ALA A 77 -6.01 -12.26 -7.40
N ASP A 78 -6.56 -12.06 -8.60
CA ASP A 78 -7.92 -12.48 -8.97
C ASP A 78 -8.99 -11.90 -8.03
N ILE A 79 -8.87 -10.62 -7.71
CA ILE A 79 -9.82 -9.86 -6.90
C ILE A 79 -10.54 -8.87 -7.81
N SER A 80 -11.88 -8.91 -7.79
CA SER A 80 -12.69 -7.99 -8.60
C SER A 80 -12.82 -6.60 -7.93
N GLU A 81 -13.05 -5.59 -8.74
CA GLU A 81 -13.38 -4.24 -8.27
C GLU A 81 -14.61 -4.26 -7.35
N ALA A 82 -15.63 -5.06 -7.69
CA ALA A 82 -16.85 -5.19 -6.90
C ALA A 82 -16.57 -5.72 -5.49
N GLU A 83 -15.66 -6.68 -5.33
CA GLU A 83 -15.27 -7.20 -4.02
C GLU A 83 -14.60 -6.14 -3.16
N VAL A 84 -13.73 -5.33 -3.75
CA VAL A 84 -13.03 -4.23 -3.04
C VAL A 84 -14.04 -3.14 -2.64
N VAL A 85 -14.90 -2.73 -3.55
CA VAL A 85 -15.94 -1.72 -3.31
C VAL A 85 -16.88 -2.18 -2.19
N ALA A 86 -17.34 -3.43 -2.22
CA ALA A 86 -18.23 -3.97 -1.19
C ALA A 86 -17.56 -4.00 0.20
N SER A 87 -16.32 -4.45 0.26
CA SER A 87 -15.55 -4.49 1.52
C SER A 87 -15.33 -3.08 2.09
N ARG A 88 -14.99 -2.13 1.23
CA ARG A 88 -14.81 -0.73 1.60
C ARG A 88 -16.10 -0.11 2.14
N ALA A 89 -17.23 -0.33 1.48
CA ALA A 89 -18.54 0.16 1.90
C ALA A 89 -18.94 -0.42 3.27
N LYS A 90 -18.70 -1.71 3.49
CA LYS A 90 -19.00 -2.39 4.76
C LYS A 90 -18.19 -1.79 5.91
N LYS A 91 -16.90 -1.56 5.71
CA LYS A 91 -16.04 -0.95 6.73
C LYS A 91 -16.43 0.49 6.99
N LEU A 92 -16.77 1.25 5.96
CA LEU A 92 -17.21 2.63 6.07
C LEU A 92 -18.49 2.73 6.91
N ALA A 93 -19.47 1.85 6.66
CA ALA A 93 -20.72 1.82 7.41
C ALA A 93 -20.51 1.43 8.88
N LYS A 94 -19.61 0.49 9.16
CA LYS A 94 -19.37 -0.03 10.51
C LYS A 94 -18.44 0.86 11.34
N LYS A 95 -17.34 1.32 10.74
CA LYS A 95 -16.25 1.98 11.47
C LYS A 95 -16.04 3.45 11.07
N GLY A 96 -16.65 3.89 9.99
CA GLY A 96 -16.43 5.21 9.42
C GLY A 96 -15.13 5.30 8.62
N GLY A 97 -14.85 6.47 8.13
CA GLY A 97 -13.58 6.78 7.46
C GLY A 97 -12.61 7.48 8.43
N PHE A 98 -11.72 8.27 7.85
CA PHE A 98 -10.65 8.95 8.59
C PHE A 98 -10.80 10.48 8.62
N ARG A 99 -11.94 11.00 8.14
CA ARG A 99 -12.13 12.44 7.94
C ARG A 99 -12.22 13.24 9.24
N ASN A 100 -12.58 12.59 10.35
CA ASN A 100 -12.65 13.26 11.63
C ASN A 100 -11.29 13.45 12.31
N GLY A 101 -10.23 12.85 11.77
CA GLY A 101 -8.88 13.00 12.29
C GLY A 101 -8.69 12.42 13.69
N CYS A 102 -9.37 11.31 14.01
CA CYS A 102 -9.29 10.68 15.32
C CYS A 102 -7.94 9.99 15.51
N TYR A 103 -7.05 10.65 16.23
CA TYR A 103 -5.76 10.09 16.60
C TYR A 103 -5.79 9.70 18.09
N ILE A 104 -5.72 8.41 18.36
CA ILE A 104 -5.79 7.90 19.75
C ILE A 104 -4.36 7.61 20.22
N GLU A 105 -3.97 8.23 21.31
CA GLU A 105 -2.66 7.96 21.94
C GLU A 105 -2.74 6.72 22.82
N THR A 106 -3.69 6.68 23.76
CA THR A 106 -3.90 5.54 24.65
C THR A 106 -5.38 5.31 24.89
N VAL A 107 -5.72 4.07 25.23
CA VAL A 107 -7.06 3.69 25.68
C VAL A 107 -6.92 2.95 27.00
N THR A 108 -7.66 3.38 28.01
CA THR A 108 -7.70 2.68 29.30
C THR A 108 -8.99 1.88 29.40
N ILE A 109 -8.85 0.59 29.67
CA ILE A 109 -9.98 -0.34 29.76
C ILE A 109 -10.17 -0.71 31.23
N PRO A 110 -11.35 -0.43 31.84
CA PRO A 110 -11.55 -0.57 33.29
C PRO A 110 -11.48 -2.01 33.80
N SER A 111 -11.80 -3.00 32.97
CA SER A 111 -11.85 -4.41 33.39
C SER A 111 -10.77 -5.25 32.72
N GLU A 112 -10.06 -6.05 33.51
CA GLU A 112 -9.09 -7.05 33.02
C GLU A 112 -9.76 -8.13 32.18
N ASP A 113 -11.05 -8.38 32.41
CA ASP A 113 -11.83 -9.42 31.72
C ASP A 113 -12.45 -8.93 30.41
N ASP A 114 -12.27 -7.67 30.06
CA ASP A 114 -12.76 -7.10 28.80
C ASP A 114 -12.13 -7.83 27.62
N GLU A 115 -12.96 -8.22 26.67
CA GLU A 115 -12.52 -8.95 25.47
C GLU A 115 -11.50 -8.15 24.65
N TRP A 116 -11.65 -6.84 24.58
CA TRP A 116 -10.73 -5.98 23.85
C TRP A 116 -9.36 -5.89 24.54
N ALA A 117 -9.34 -5.84 25.88
CA ALA A 117 -8.08 -5.88 26.63
C ALA A 117 -7.32 -7.17 26.34
N GLN A 118 -8.03 -8.31 26.32
CA GLN A 118 -7.44 -9.61 26.00
C GLN A 118 -6.91 -9.65 24.56
N TYR A 119 -7.67 -9.10 23.61
CA TYR A 119 -7.26 -9.01 22.21
C TYR A 119 -5.98 -8.20 22.07
N CYS A 120 -5.89 -7.03 22.70
CA CYS A 120 -4.70 -6.17 22.65
C CYS A 120 -3.46 -6.89 23.21
N ARG A 121 -3.63 -7.62 24.31
CA ARG A 121 -2.53 -8.37 24.93
C ARG A 121 -2.00 -9.50 24.04
N LYS A 122 -2.83 -10.04 23.17
CA LYS A 122 -2.41 -11.05 22.18
C LYS A 122 -1.59 -10.49 21.02
N SER A 123 -1.59 -9.17 20.86
CA SER A 123 -0.88 -8.47 19.77
C SER A 123 -0.02 -7.33 20.33
N PRO A 124 0.98 -7.64 21.14
CA PRO A 124 1.75 -6.60 21.85
C PRO A 124 2.59 -5.72 20.93
N GLU A 125 2.95 -6.17 19.74
CA GLU A 125 3.65 -5.33 18.76
C GLU A 125 2.74 -4.22 18.23
N LYS A 126 1.44 -4.50 18.09
CA LYS A 126 0.45 -3.57 17.58
C LYS A 126 -0.14 -2.70 18.67
N TYR A 127 -0.35 -3.28 19.85
CA TYR A 127 -0.96 -2.63 21.01
C TYR A 127 -0.09 -2.86 22.25
N PRO A 128 1.06 -2.19 22.35
CA PRO A 128 1.91 -2.34 23.53
C PRO A 128 1.19 -1.82 24.78
N GLU A 129 1.18 -2.62 25.84
CA GLU A 129 0.58 -2.21 27.11
C GLU A 129 1.46 -1.16 27.78
N VAL A 130 0.85 -0.03 28.17
CA VAL A 130 1.55 1.01 28.93
C VAL A 130 1.49 0.63 30.39
N ILE A 131 2.66 0.40 31.00
CA ILE A 131 2.76 0.09 32.41
C ILE A 131 2.91 1.42 33.14
N GLY A 132 1.86 1.80 33.89
CA GLY A 132 1.88 3.00 34.70
C GLY A 132 2.75 2.87 35.95
N GLU A 133 3.24 3.99 36.43
CA GLU A 133 3.94 4.06 37.72
C GLU A 133 3.00 3.84 38.92
#